data_8d3f9b3dfc809ab163b45c3c3c00a662
#
_entry.id   8d3f9b3dfc809ab163b45c3c3c00a662
#
_cell.length_a   1.000
_cell.length_b   1.000
_cell.length_c   1.000
_cell.angle_alpha   90.00
_cell.angle_beta   90.00
_cell.angle_gamma   90.00
#
_symmetry.space_group_name_H-M   'P 1'
#
loop_
_entity.id
_entity.type
_entity.pdbx_description
1 polymer ?
#
loop_
_entity_poly.entity_id
_entity_poly.type
_entity_poly.pdbx_seq_one_letter_code
_entity_poly.pdbx_strand_id
1 'polypeptide(L)'
;MNYLSNEKLVIVGAGGMIGSNMAQTVLTLGLTPNVCLYDIFEPGLHGVANEIAQCGFAGANITWTTNPEEAFTGAKYIISSGGAPRKEGMTREDLLKGNCQIAAEFGDFIKKYCPDVKHVVVIFNPADVTALTALIHSGLKPNQLTSLAALDSTRLQQALALGLGVQQAQVTGPHTSGRPGEHSALLPP
;
A
#
# COMPACT_ATOMS: atom_id res chain seq x y z
N MET A 1 11.17 15.43 -16.21
CA MET A 1 10.41 15.47 -14.95
C MET A 1 11.44 15.52 -13.82
N ASN A 2 11.30 16.40 -12.83
CA ASN A 2 12.20 16.39 -11.68
C ASN A 2 11.58 15.48 -10.61
N TYR A 3 12.24 14.36 -10.33
CA TYR A 3 11.79 13.45 -9.28
C TYR A 3 12.26 13.93 -7.90
N LEU A 4 11.42 13.69 -6.89
CA LEU A 4 11.69 14.08 -5.50
C LEU A 4 12.86 13.25 -4.90
N SER A 5 12.99 12.00 -5.30
CA SER A 5 14.03 11.05 -4.85
C SER A 5 14.47 10.17 -6.03
N ASN A 6 15.67 9.58 -5.93
CA ASN A 6 16.15 8.54 -6.85
C ASN A 6 16.15 7.15 -6.20
N GLU A 7 15.55 7.01 -5.04
CA GLU A 7 15.56 5.75 -4.30
C GLU A 7 14.54 4.75 -4.82
N LYS A 8 14.87 3.46 -4.74
CA LYS A 8 13.98 2.38 -5.17
C LYS A 8 12.74 2.30 -4.28
N LEU A 9 11.57 2.34 -4.91
CA LEU A 9 10.27 2.09 -4.31
C LEU A 9 9.69 0.80 -4.86
N VAL A 10 9.22 -0.08 -3.95
CA VAL A 10 8.57 -1.34 -4.31
C VAL A 10 7.08 -1.23 -4.05
N ILE A 11 6.28 -1.59 -5.05
CA ILE A 11 4.82 -1.76 -4.92
C ILE A 11 4.52 -3.25 -4.84
N VAL A 12 4.03 -3.70 -3.69
CA VAL A 12 3.62 -5.10 -3.45
C VAL A 12 2.13 -5.24 -3.71
N GLY A 13 1.74 -6.29 -4.43
CA GLY A 13 0.38 -6.45 -4.94
C GLY A 13 0.12 -5.59 -6.17
N ALA A 14 1.17 -5.37 -6.98
CA ALA A 14 1.14 -4.44 -8.11
C ALA A 14 0.25 -4.89 -9.26
N GLY A 15 0.00 -6.19 -9.41
CA GLY A 15 -0.95 -6.73 -10.40
C GLY A 15 -2.42 -6.46 -10.10
N GLY A 16 -2.74 -5.98 -8.88
CA GLY A 16 -4.08 -5.60 -8.47
C GLY A 16 -4.43 -4.14 -8.78
N MET A 17 -5.72 -3.81 -8.74
CA MET A 17 -6.21 -2.45 -9.03
C MET A 17 -5.60 -1.37 -8.13
N ILE A 18 -5.41 -1.65 -6.84
CA ILE A 18 -4.83 -0.69 -5.90
C ILE A 18 -3.34 -0.50 -6.19
N GLY A 19 -2.60 -1.59 -6.36
CA GLY A 19 -1.16 -1.55 -6.60
C GLY A 19 -0.80 -0.86 -7.92
N SER A 20 -1.51 -1.16 -9.01
CA SER A 20 -1.31 -0.51 -10.31
C SER A 20 -1.58 0.99 -10.25
N ASN A 21 -2.66 1.40 -9.59
CA ASN A 21 -2.99 2.81 -9.40
C ASN A 21 -1.92 3.55 -8.58
N MET A 22 -1.42 2.93 -7.51
CA MET A 22 -0.33 3.52 -6.72
C MET A 22 0.95 3.71 -7.54
N ALA A 23 1.31 2.75 -8.38
CA ALA A 23 2.48 2.85 -9.25
C ALA A 23 2.37 4.01 -10.22
N GLN A 24 1.23 4.17 -10.89
CA GLN A 24 0.94 5.34 -11.75
C GLN A 24 0.99 6.64 -10.95
N THR A 25 0.40 6.67 -9.75
CA THR A 25 0.37 7.87 -8.91
C THR A 25 1.78 8.31 -8.50
N VAL A 26 2.63 7.36 -8.09
CA VAL A 26 4.05 7.62 -7.74
C VAL A 26 4.79 8.30 -8.89
N LEU A 27 4.61 7.78 -10.11
CA LEU A 27 5.26 8.32 -11.31
C LEU A 27 4.66 9.67 -11.73
N THR A 28 3.34 9.80 -11.69
CA THR A 28 2.63 11.05 -12.02
C THR A 28 3.03 12.20 -11.09
N LEU A 29 3.17 11.92 -9.79
CA LEU A 29 3.61 12.89 -8.79
C LEU A 29 5.13 13.13 -8.82
N GLY A 30 5.89 12.36 -9.59
CA GLY A 30 7.34 12.50 -9.66
C GLY A 30 8.04 12.15 -8.34
N LEU A 31 7.55 11.17 -7.58
CA LEU A 31 8.13 10.83 -6.27
C LEU A 31 9.49 10.15 -6.44
N THR A 32 9.58 9.14 -7.30
CA THR A 32 10.83 8.48 -7.70
C THR A 32 10.70 7.89 -9.10
N PRO A 33 11.77 7.88 -9.91
CA PRO A 33 11.78 7.18 -11.19
C PRO A 33 11.93 5.67 -11.03
N ASN A 34 12.48 5.19 -9.93
CA ASN A 34 12.85 3.79 -9.73
C ASN A 34 11.73 3.02 -9.02
N VAL A 35 10.80 2.47 -9.80
CA VAL A 35 9.63 1.73 -9.30
C VAL A 35 9.77 0.26 -9.67
N CYS A 36 9.72 -0.62 -8.66
CA CYS A 36 9.66 -2.06 -8.84
C CYS A 36 8.27 -2.57 -8.50
N LEU A 37 7.63 -3.23 -9.45
CA LEU A 37 6.33 -3.86 -9.31
C LEU A 37 6.54 -5.31 -8.88
N TYR A 38 5.95 -5.70 -7.77
CA TYR A 38 6.03 -7.06 -7.26
C TYR A 38 4.64 -7.64 -7.04
N ASP A 39 4.41 -8.83 -7.55
CA ASP A 39 3.21 -9.63 -7.30
C ASP A 39 3.53 -11.12 -7.46
N ILE A 40 2.73 -11.98 -6.87
CA ILE A 40 2.82 -13.44 -7.07
C ILE A 40 2.09 -13.92 -8.32
N PHE A 41 1.18 -13.10 -8.87
CA PHE A 41 0.39 -13.40 -10.08
C PHE A 41 1.04 -12.76 -11.31
N GLU A 42 1.96 -13.48 -11.93
CA GLU A 42 2.77 -13.00 -13.06
C GLU A 42 1.96 -12.43 -14.24
N PRO A 43 0.87 -13.08 -14.73
CA PRO A 43 0.14 -12.56 -15.90
C PRO A 43 -0.47 -11.16 -15.65
N GLY A 44 -1.04 -10.93 -14.48
CA GLY A 44 -1.57 -9.62 -14.09
C GLY A 44 -0.47 -8.58 -13.93
N LEU A 45 0.63 -8.97 -13.29
CA LEU A 45 1.79 -8.11 -13.08
C LEU A 45 2.42 -7.65 -14.41
N HIS A 46 2.61 -8.57 -15.35
CA HIS A 46 3.16 -8.27 -16.68
C HIS A 46 2.26 -7.29 -17.45
N GLY A 47 0.93 -7.49 -17.40
CA GLY A 47 -0.04 -6.57 -18.02
C GLY A 47 0.10 -5.15 -17.48
N VAL A 48 0.08 -5.01 -16.17
CA VAL A 48 0.23 -3.70 -15.48
C VAL A 48 1.57 -3.05 -15.80
N ALA A 49 2.66 -3.81 -15.78
CA ALA A 49 3.99 -3.28 -16.09
C ALA A 49 4.06 -2.71 -17.50
N ASN A 50 3.47 -3.40 -18.48
CA ASN A 50 3.40 -2.92 -19.86
C ASN A 50 2.55 -1.65 -20.00
N GLU A 51 1.38 -1.59 -19.35
CA GLU A 51 0.51 -0.42 -19.36
C GLU A 51 1.23 0.81 -18.78
N ILE A 52 1.92 0.65 -17.65
CA ILE A 52 2.65 1.76 -17.02
C ILE A 52 3.84 2.20 -17.87
N ALA A 53 4.58 1.26 -18.48
CA ALA A 53 5.69 1.57 -19.37
C ALA A 53 5.23 2.38 -20.59
N GLN A 54 4.05 2.05 -21.14
CA GLN A 54 3.44 2.73 -22.29
C GLN A 54 2.93 4.15 -21.96
N CYS A 55 2.77 4.51 -20.69
CA CYS A 55 2.43 5.89 -20.28
C CYS A 55 3.56 6.89 -20.56
N GLY A 56 4.79 6.44 -20.85
CA GLY A 56 5.89 7.30 -21.30
C GLY A 56 6.39 8.27 -20.23
N PHE A 57 6.41 7.88 -18.95
CA PHE A 57 6.95 8.71 -17.87
C PHE A 57 8.45 8.99 -18.10
N ALA A 58 8.79 10.25 -18.33
CA ALA A 58 10.14 10.67 -18.68
C ALA A 58 11.15 10.33 -17.57
N GLY A 59 12.17 9.54 -17.91
CA GLY A 59 13.23 9.12 -17.00
C GLY A 59 12.83 8.02 -16.01
N ALA A 60 11.63 7.45 -16.12
CA ALA A 60 11.21 6.35 -15.26
C ALA A 60 11.95 5.05 -15.60
N ASN A 61 12.36 4.35 -14.56
CA ASN A 61 12.93 3.01 -14.58
C ASN A 61 11.95 2.06 -13.87
N ILE A 62 11.12 1.39 -14.67
CA ILE A 62 10.05 0.52 -14.19
C ILE A 62 10.53 -0.92 -14.37
N THR A 63 10.62 -1.64 -13.27
CA THR A 63 10.94 -3.06 -13.24
C THR A 63 9.79 -3.85 -12.65
N TRP A 64 9.69 -5.12 -12.98
CA TRP A 64 8.69 -6.02 -12.41
C TRP A 64 9.27 -7.41 -12.19
N THR A 65 8.84 -8.10 -11.15
CA THR A 65 9.29 -9.45 -10.84
C THR A 65 8.32 -10.15 -9.89
N THR A 66 8.29 -11.48 -9.96
CA THR A 66 7.64 -12.36 -8.99
C THR A 66 8.62 -12.89 -7.92
N ASN A 67 9.91 -12.54 -8.05
CA ASN A 67 10.95 -12.97 -7.12
C ASN A 67 11.12 -11.93 -6.00
N PRO A 68 10.87 -12.29 -4.72
CA PRO A 68 11.00 -11.35 -3.61
C PRO A 68 12.43 -10.83 -3.41
N GLU A 69 13.47 -11.64 -3.68
CA GLU A 69 14.86 -11.18 -3.57
C GLU A 69 15.16 -10.04 -4.54
N GLU A 70 14.76 -10.18 -5.79
CA GLU A 70 14.92 -9.13 -6.81
C GLU A 70 14.11 -7.87 -6.49
N ALA A 71 12.87 -8.08 -6.02
CA ALA A 71 11.99 -6.97 -5.67
C ALA A 71 12.54 -6.14 -4.51
N PHE A 72 12.88 -6.79 -3.39
CA PHE A 72 13.18 -6.10 -2.14
C PHE A 72 14.63 -5.65 -2.02
N THR A 73 15.60 -6.30 -2.70
CA THR A 73 16.99 -5.88 -2.63
C THR A 73 17.17 -4.43 -3.08
N GLY A 74 17.75 -3.61 -2.19
CA GLY A 74 17.98 -2.18 -2.41
C GLY A 74 16.74 -1.29 -2.25
N ALA A 75 15.59 -1.83 -1.86
CA ALA A 75 14.40 -1.04 -1.60
C ALA A 75 14.60 -0.08 -0.43
N LYS A 76 14.20 1.18 -0.62
CA LYS A 76 14.19 2.20 0.45
C LYS A 76 12.79 2.56 0.89
N TYR A 77 11.82 2.38 0.02
CA TYR A 77 10.40 2.57 0.30
C TYR A 77 9.60 1.38 -0.21
N ILE A 78 8.58 0.98 0.53
CA ILE A 78 7.69 -0.12 0.15
C ILE A 78 6.26 0.29 0.45
N ILE A 79 5.35 0.06 -0.52
CA ILE A 79 3.92 0.17 -0.31
C ILE A 79 3.30 -1.19 -0.61
N SER A 80 2.58 -1.77 0.36
CA SER A 80 1.98 -3.09 0.21
C SER A 80 0.46 -3.05 0.24
N SER A 81 -0.14 -3.46 -0.87
CA SER A 81 -1.56 -3.80 -0.99
C SER A 81 -1.80 -5.30 -1.23
N GLY A 82 -0.76 -6.11 -1.03
CA GLY A 82 -0.66 -7.51 -1.45
C GLY A 82 -1.42 -8.52 -0.58
N GLY A 83 -2.51 -8.14 0.07
CA GLY A 83 -3.35 -9.08 0.82
C GLY A 83 -4.33 -9.84 -0.06
N ALA A 84 -4.82 -10.99 0.44
CA ALA A 84 -5.89 -11.74 -0.20
C ALA A 84 -7.24 -11.02 -0.02
N PRO A 85 -8.07 -10.91 -1.07
CA PRO A 85 -9.42 -10.39 -0.95
C PRO A 85 -10.33 -11.38 -0.23
N ARG A 86 -11.37 -10.87 0.43
CA ARG A 86 -12.42 -11.72 1.01
C ARG A 86 -13.18 -12.43 -0.10
N LYS A 87 -13.26 -13.76 -0.01
CA LYS A 87 -14.06 -14.59 -0.92
C LYS A 87 -15.43 -14.87 -0.30
N GLU A 88 -16.40 -15.21 -1.16
CA GLU A 88 -17.72 -15.65 -0.71
C GLU A 88 -17.58 -16.87 0.22
N GLY A 89 -18.32 -16.88 1.32
CA GLY A 89 -18.25 -17.91 2.36
C GLY A 89 -17.11 -17.77 3.38
N MET A 90 -16.13 -16.89 3.17
CA MET A 90 -15.08 -16.63 4.17
C MET A 90 -15.60 -15.80 5.34
N THR A 91 -15.25 -16.21 6.56
CA THR A 91 -15.47 -15.39 7.75
C THR A 91 -14.44 -14.25 7.81
N ARG A 92 -14.68 -13.26 8.66
CA ARG A 92 -13.67 -12.20 8.93
C ARG A 92 -12.42 -12.77 9.60
N GLU A 93 -12.59 -13.82 10.39
CA GLU A 93 -11.49 -14.49 11.08
C GLU A 93 -10.58 -15.28 10.12
N ASP A 94 -11.16 -15.94 9.13
CA ASP A 94 -10.39 -16.64 8.09
C ASP A 94 -9.55 -15.66 7.28
N LEU A 95 -10.15 -14.52 6.90
CA LEU A 95 -9.43 -13.44 6.21
C LEU A 95 -8.29 -12.89 7.07
N LEU A 96 -8.54 -12.65 8.36
CA LEU A 96 -7.54 -12.18 9.30
C LEU A 96 -6.36 -13.15 9.39
N LYS A 97 -6.61 -14.44 9.59
CA LYS A 97 -5.55 -15.46 9.67
C LYS A 97 -4.71 -15.51 8.40
N GLY A 98 -5.36 -15.55 7.23
CA GLY A 98 -4.67 -15.61 5.95
C GLY A 98 -3.82 -14.36 5.69
N ASN A 99 -4.38 -13.19 5.93
CA ASN A 99 -3.65 -11.95 5.70
C ASN A 99 -2.54 -11.69 6.74
N CYS A 100 -2.67 -12.18 7.97
CA CYS A 100 -1.58 -12.16 8.94
C CYS A 100 -0.42 -13.04 8.50
N GLN A 101 -0.68 -14.21 7.90
CA GLN A 101 0.37 -15.05 7.37
C GLN A 101 1.12 -14.37 6.21
N ILE A 102 0.38 -13.76 5.27
CA ILE A 102 0.98 -12.95 4.19
C ILE A 102 1.82 -11.81 4.76
N ALA A 103 1.34 -11.14 5.80
CA ALA A 103 2.06 -10.05 6.45
C ALA A 103 3.33 -10.52 7.17
N ALA A 104 3.32 -11.73 7.75
CA ALA A 104 4.49 -12.34 8.37
C ALA A 104 5.58 -12.63 7.32
N GLU A 105 5.21 -13.32 6.24
CA GLU A 105 6.11 -13.61 5.11
C GLU A 105 6.68 -12.31 4.49
N PHE A 106 5.84 -11.30 4.32
CA PHE A 106 6.25 -9.97 3.86
C PHE A 106 7.27 -9.33 4.80
N GLY A 107 7.06 -9.42 6.12
CA GLY A 107 8.01 -8.94 7.12
C GLY A 107 9.35 -9.69 7.05
N ASP A 108 9.31 -11.02 6.86
CA ASP A 108 10.51 -11.85 6.71
C ASP A 108 11.31 -11.49 5.45
N PHE A 109 10.63 -11.15 4.33
CA PHE A 109 11.31 -10.64 3.13
C PHE A 109 12.01 -9.30 3.39
N ILE A 110 11.38 -8.37 4.10
CA ILE A 110 12.00 -7.09 4.47
C ILE A 110 13.25 -7.34 5.31
N LYS A 111 13.15 -8.16 6.35
CA LYS A 111 14.27 -8.50 7.23
C LYS A 111 15.45 -9.10 6.46
N LYS A 112 15.15 -9.95 5.49
CA LYS A 112 16.18 -10.69 4.74
C LYS A 112 16.83 -9.86 3.65
N TYR A 113 16.03 -9.09 2.87
CA TYR A 113 16.50 -8.50 1.63
C TYR A 113 16.67 -6.97 1.67
N CYS A 114 16.00 -6.28 2.60
CA CYS A 114 16.11 -4.82 2.73
C CYS A 114 16.03 -4.32 4.17
N PRO A 115 16.88 -4.81 5.08
CA PRO A 115 16.81 -4.42 6.51
C PRO A 115 17.06 -2.93 6.76
N ASP A 116 17.56 -2.21 5.77
CA ASP A 116 17.85 -0.78 5.79
C ASP A 116 16.76 0.06 5.08
N VAL A 117 15.58 -0.51 4.86
CA VAL A 117 14.42 0.20 4.31
C VAL A 117 14.08 1.41 5.20
N LYS A 118 13.77 2.54 4.57
CA LYS A 118 13.46 3.78 5.29
C LYS A 118 12.04 3.80 5.80
N HIS A 119 11.09 3.40 4.95
CA HIS A 119 9.68 3.37 5.33
C HIS A 119 8.87 2.35 4.55
N VAL A 120 7.92 1.74 5.25
CA VAL A 120 6.97 0.75 4.72
C VAL A 120 5.54 1.20 5.03
N VAL A 121 4.66 1.15 4.03
CA VAL A 121 3.23 1.42 4.20
C VAL A 121 2.45 0.14 3.90
N VAL A 122 1.62 -0.29 4.84
CA VAL A 122 0.75 -1.47 4.71
C VAL A 122 -0.70 -1.02 4.58
N ILE A 123 -1.39 -1.49 3.53
CA ILE A 123 -2.75 -1.04 3.19
C ILE A 123 -3.77 -2.18 3.25
N PHE A 124 -3.34 -3.43 3.05
CA PHE A 124 -4.27 -4.57 2.99
C PHE A 124 -4.87 -4.93 4.36
N ASN A 125 -6.15 -5.27 4.33
CA ASN A 125 -6.97 -5.44 5.54
C ASN A 125 -6.77 -6.78 6.25
N PRO A 126 -6.88 -6.76 7.60
CA PRO A 126 -7.10 -5.60 8.48
C PRO A 126 -5.79 -4.84 8.70
N ALA A 127 -5.68 -3.63 8.14
CA ALA A 127 -4.41 -2.91 7.96
C ALA A 127 -3.59 -2.75 9.25
N ASP A 128 -4.22 -2.46 10.39
CA ASP A 128 -3.49 -2.29 11.66
C ASP A 128 -2.87 -3.60 12.16
N VAL A 129 -3.60 -4.72 12.01
CA VAL A 129 -3.11 -6.04 12.46
C VAL A 129 -2.03 -6.55 11.51
N THR A 130 -2.24 -6.43 10.20
CA THR A 130 -1.25 -6.86 9.21
C THR A 130 0.02 -6.01 9.26
N ALA A 131 -0.11 -4.71 9.49
CA ALA A 131 1.03 -3.82 9.71
C ALA A 131 1.82 -4.19 10.98
N LEU A 132 1.12 -4.48 12.10
CA LEU A 132 1.76 -4.93 13.34
C LEU A 132 2.48 -6.27 13.14
N THR A 133 1.84 -7.21 12.44
CA THR A 133 2.45 -8.51 12.12
C THR A 133 3.72 -8.34 11.29
N ALA A 134 3.66 -7.52 10.22
CA ALA A 134 4.82 -7.23 9.39
C ALA A 134 5.93 -6.52 10.18
N LEU A 135 5.59 -5.61 11.09
CA LEU A 135 6.54 -4.92 11.95
C LEU A 135 7.30 -5.90 12.85
N ILE A 136 6.60 -6.83 13.49
CA ILE A 136 7.20 -7.84 14.38
C ILE A 136 8.17 -8.74 13.60
N HIS A 137 7.76 -9.21 12.43
CA HIS A 137 8.55 -10.12 11.61
C HIS A 137 9.75 -9.43 10.94
N SER A 138 9.57 -8.20 10.47
CA SER A 138 10.65 -7.44 9.82
C SER A 138 11.74 -6.98 10.78
N GLY A 139 11.44 -6.83 12.06
CA GLY A 139 12.35 -6.26 13.05
C GLY A 139 12.62 -4.77 12.86
N LEU A 140 11.82 -4.08 12.07
CA LEU A 140 11.88 -2.64 11.88
C LEU A 140 11.47 -1.88 13.16
N LYS A 141 11.88 -0.63 13.24
CA LYS A 141 11.42 0.27 14.32
C LYS A 141 9.98 0.71 14.04
N PRO A 142 9.17 1.00 15.08
CA PRO A 142 7.77 1.41 14.91
C PRO A 142 7.56 2.63 13.98
N ASN A 143 8.52 3.53 13.92
CA ASN A 143 8.47 4.72 13.05
C ASN A 143 8.85 4.44 11.58
N GLN A 144 9.26 3.22 11.25
CA GLN A 144 9.60 2.82 9.88
C GLN A 144 8.45 2.09 9.18
N LEU A 145 7.36 1.78 9.87
CA LEU A 145 6.23 1.09 9.28
C LEU A 145 4.92 1.74 9.72
N THR A 146 4.03 2.00 8.76
CA THR A 146 2.74 2.63 8.98
C THR A 146 1.62 1.80 8.37
N SER A 147 0.50 1.64 9.08
CA SER A 147 -0.75 1.22 8.48
C SER A 147 -1.47 2.42 7.85
N LEU A 148 -2.22 2.20 6.77
CA LEU A 148 -2.98 3.26 6.11
C LEU A 148 -4.47 2.93 6.08
N ALA A 149 -5.26 3.71 6.81
CA ALA A 149 -6.72 3.66 6.84
C ALA A 149 -7.37 5.05 6.59
N ALA A 150 -6.65 5.96 5.93
CA ALA A 150 -7.11 7.33 5.67
C ALA A 150 -8.41 7.41 4.84
N LEU A 151 -8.75 6.35 4.10
CA LEU A 151 -9.95 6.28 3.28
C LEU A 151 -11.24 6.48 4.10
N ASP A 152 -11.30 6.02 5.35
CA ASP A 152 -12.50 6.18 6.17
C ASP A 152 -12.72 7.65 6.57
N SER A 153 -11.66 8.39 6.83
CA SER A 153 -11.74 9.83 7.08
C SER A 153 -12.24 10.60 5.84
N THR A 154 -11.75 10.23 4.65
CA THR A 154 -12.21 10.87 3.40
C THR A 154 -13.64 10.48 3.04
N ARG A 155 -14.08 9.27 3.34
CA ARG A 155 -15.49 8.84 3.19
C ARG A 155 -16.42 9.62 4.12
N LEU A 156 -16.01 9.82 5.37
CA LEU A 156 -16.75 10.66 6.31
C LEU A 156 -16.84 12.11 5.80
N GLN A 157 -15.70 12.65 5.34
CA GLN A 157 -15.65 14.00 4.76
C GLN A 157 -16.65 14.15 3.60
N GLN A 158 -16.69 13.17 2.69
CA GLN A 158 -17.61 13.15 1.57
C GLN A 158 -19.08 13.09 2.04
N ALA A 159 -19.39 12.20 3.00
CA ALA A 159 -20.75 12.05 3.52
C ALA A 159 -21.23 13.35 4.18
N LEU A 160 -20.38 14.02 4.95
CA LEU A 160 -20.70 15.31 5.56
C LEU A 160 -20.90 16.40 4.49
N ALA A 161 -20.06 16.45 3.47
CA ALA A 161 -20.20 17.41 2.37
C ALA A 161 -21.53 17.26 1.64
N LEU A 162 -21.93 16.02 1.34
CA LEU A 162 -23.24 15.71 0.73
C LEU A 162 -24.40 16.12 1.64
N GLY A 163 -24.33 15.81 2.93
CA GLY A 163 -25.37 16.17 3.90
C GLY A 163 -25.51 17.68 4.12
N LEU A 164 -24.43 18.42 4.01
CA LEU A 164 -24.38 19.88 4.18
C LEU A 164 -24.60 20.67 2.87
N GLY A 165 -24.60 19.99 1.72
CA GLY A 165 -24.73 20.65 0.41
C GLY A 165 -23.51 21.51 0.02
N VAL A 166 -22.31 21.13 0.47
CA VAL A 166 -21.06 21.86 0.20
C VAL A 166 -20.06 20.98 -0.55
N GLN A 167 -18.97 21.58 -1.06
CA GLN A 167 -17.89 20.82 -1.68
C GLN A 167 -17.08 20.06 -0.62
N GLN A 168 -16.61 18.85 -0.94
CA GLN A 168 -15.82 18.03 0.00
C GLN A 168 -14.59 18.78 0.55
N ALA A 169 -13.91 19.59 -0.25
CA ALA A 169 -12.75 20.38 0.17
C ALA A 169 -13.08 21.46 1.23
N GLN A 170 -14.36 21.84 1.38
CA GLN A 170 -14.80 22.80 2.39
C GLN A 170 -15.03 22.18 3.76
N VAL A 171 -15.09 20.83 3.82
CA VAL A 171 -15.21 20.08 5.08
C VAL A 171 -13.82 19.76 5.58
N THR A 172 -13.35 20.48 6.59
CA THR A 172 -12.00 20.30 7.17
C THR A 172 -12.10 19.61 8.53
N GLY A 173 -11.07 18.81 8.85
CA GLY A 173 -10.90 18.18 10.16
C GLY A 173 -11.66 16.88 10.45
N PRO A 174 -12.55 16.32 9.59
CA PRO A 174 -13.17 15.04 9.90
C PRO A 174 -12.09 13.95 9.94
N HIS A 175 -12.04 13.26 11.06
CA HIS A 175 -11.10 12.18 11.29
C HIS A 175 -11.80 10.98 11.91
N THR A 176 -11.49 9.77 11.41
CA THR A 176 -11.98 8.52 11.98
C THR A 176 -10.82 7.77 12.62
N SER A 177 -11.09 7.17 13.77
CA SER A 177 -10.16 6.29 14.46
C SER A 177 -10.83 4.94 14.71
N GLY A 178 -10.08 3.87 14.67
CA GLY A 178 -10.57 2.52 14.86
C GLY A 178 -10.66 1.72 13.57
N ARG A 179 -11.30 0.55 13.64
CA ARG A 179 -11.45 -0.34 12.48
C ARG A 179 -12.41 0.25 11.46
N PRO A 180 -12.12 0.13 10.16
CA PRO A 180 -13.11 0.39 9.12
C PRO A 180 -14.35 -0.50 9.32
N GLY A 181 -15.53 0.09 9.39
CA GLY A 181 -16.81 -0.63 9.52
C GLY A 181 -17.72 -0.08 10.59
N GLU A 182 -18.63 -0.94 11.11
CA GLU A 182 -19.75 -0.55 11.98
C GLU A 182 -19.36 0.08 13.33
N HIS A 183 -18.07 0.03 13.71
CA HIS A 183 -17.56 0.50 15.01
C HIS A 183 -16.45 1.53 14.90
N SER A 184 -16.37 2.27 13.77
CA SER A 184 -15.41 3.37 13.68
C SER A 184 -15.82 4.51 14.60
N ALA A 185 -14.91 4.96 15.45
CA ALA A 185 -15.14 6.11 16.32
C ALA A 185 -14.78 7.41 15.60
N LEU A 186 -15.59 8.44 15.81
CA LEU A 186 -15.27 9.81 15.45
C LEU A 186 -14.41 10.41 16.56
N LEU A 187 -13.24 10.90 16.21
CA LEU A 187 -12.45 11.71 17.15
C LEU A 187 -12.90 13.15 17.04
N PRO A 188 -13.08 13.86 18.17
CA PRO A 188 -13.31 15.30 18.13
C PRO A 188 -12.08 16.00 17.54
N PRO A 189 -12.26 17.18 16.94
CA PRO A 189 -11.18 17.98 16.39
C PRO A 189 -10.18 18.42 17.44
#